data_a78cb452681a1fc1b55b04b1842be76c
#
_entry.id   a78cb452681a1fc1b55b04b1842be76c
#
_cell.length_a   1.000
_cell.length_b   1.000
_cell.length_c   1.000
_cell.angle_alpha   90.00
_cell.angle_beta   90.00
_cell.angle_gamma   90.00
#
_symmetry.space_group_name_H-M   'P 1'
#
loop_
_entity.id
_entity.type
_entity.pdbx_description
1 polymer ?
#
loop_
_entity_poly.entity_id
_entity_poly.type
_entity_poly.pdbx_seq_one_letter_code
_entity_poly.pdbx_strand_id
1 'polypeptide(L)'
;MASHDRFRIVGGTSLRGEVSVTGAKNSVLKLMAASLLAAGTTTIRNVPDIADVDIMADLLTRLGCTVVRGTDIVTITVPQEPAHRADYDLVRKMRASINVLGPLVARVDQADVALPGGDAIGSRGLDFHIKGLESLGAKAHIEHGYVIAQAPNGLIGAPIELDFPSVGATENIMTAAVLAKGVTTIENAAREPDIVDLGEFLISMGAKIEGLGSPLITITGVDLMHPTDHITITDRIITGTWAFAAAMTRGDITIHGARPEHLELPLEKLASAGAIITSTSDGIRVKMDVRPQAIDVATLPYPGFPTDLLPMVIALNSVADGHSLVTENVFESRFMFVNELSRLGAQVSVDGHHASINGVEELSGAPVEAHDIRAGAGLILAALVAEGETTVDQAFHVDRGYPNFAEQLKSLGAKVSRE
;
A
#
# COMPACT_ATOMS: atom_id res chain seq x y z
N MET A 1 -22.26 7.42 23.08
CA MET A 1 -21.67 6.09 23.20
C MET A 1 -20.84 5.92 21.93
N ALA A 2 -19.52 5.82 22.03
CA ALA A 2 -18.70 5.50 20.87
C ALA A 2 -19.16 4.12 20.37
N SER A 3 -19.56 4.02 19.10
CA SER A 3 -19.75 2.74 18.45
C SER A 3 -18.43 2.00 18.61
N HIS A 4 -18.44 0.84 19.23
CA HIS A 4 -17.25 0.01 19.35
C HIS A 4 -16.99 -0.59 17.98
N ASP A 5 -16.18 0.12 17.19
CA ASP A 5 -15.74 -0.32 15.86
C ASP A 5 -14.63 -1.36 16.03
N ARG A 6 -15.00 -2.67 16.03
CA ARG A 6 -14.07 -3.76 16.31
C ARG A 6 -14.33 -5.01 15.49
N PHE A 7 -13.29 -5.82 15.33
CA PHE A 7 -13.42 -7.23 14.98
C PHE A 7 -13.49 -8.06 16.27
N ARG A 8 -14.37 -9.07 16.27
CA ARG A 8 -14.43 -10.10 17.28
C ARG A 8 -14.14 -11.45 16.63
N ILE A 9 -13.11 -12.14 17.09
CA ILE A 9 -12.58 -13.34 16.46
C ILE A 9 -12.50 -14.45 17.50
N VAL A 10 -13.03 -15.64 17.16
CA VAL A 10 -12.81 -16.86 17.93
C VAL A 10 -11.84 -17.72 17.13
N GLY A 11 -10.66 -17.95 17.68
CA GLY A 11 -9.57 -18.64 17.01
C GLY A 11 -9.73 -20.15 16.89
N GLY A 12 -8.71 -20.80 16.36
CA GLY A 12 -8.62 -22.27 16.26
C GLY A 12 -9.26 -22.87 15.00
N THR A 13 -9.64 -22.06 14.00
CA THR A 13 -10.20 -22.55 12.73
C THR A 13 -9.13 -22.52 11.63
N SER A 14 -8.88 -23.66 10.97
CA SER A 14 -8.10 -23.71 9.73
C SER A 14 -8.90 -23.09 8.59
N LEU A 15 -8.36 -22.06 7.95
CA LEU A 15 -9.00 -21.40 6.83
C LEU A 15 -8.94 -22.27 5.57
N ARG A 16 -10.09 -22.45 4.90
CA ARG A 16 -10.18 -23.26 3.68
C ARG A 16 -11.15 -22.65 2.69
N GLY A 17 -10.79 -22.65 1.42
CA GLY A 17 -11.64 -22.16 0.35
C GLY A 17 -10.91 -21.27 -0.63
N GLU A 18 -11.61 -20.29 -1.15
CA GLU A 18 -11.12 -19.43 -2.23
C GLU A 18 -11.39 -17.97 -1.89
N VAL A 19 -10.47 -17.09 -2.28
CA VAL A 19 -10.60 -15.62 -2.19
C VAL A 19 -10.14 -14.99 -3.48
N SER A 20 -10.73 -13.84 -3.84
CA SER A 20 -10.31 -13.04 -4.98
C SER A 20 -9.64 -11.77 -4.50
N VAL A 21 -8.51 -11.42 -5.10
CA VAL A 21 -7.78 -10.19 -4.83
C VAL A 21 -8.21 -9.13 -5.84
N THR A 22 -8.62 -7.98 -5.34
CA THR A 22 -8.99 -6.81 -6.11
C THR A 22 -7.77 -5.94 -6.44
N GLY A 23 -8.01 -4.80 -7.08
CA GLY A 23 -6.97 -3.86 -7.44
C GLY A 23 -6.17 -3.35 -6.25
N ALA A 24 -4.90 -3.03 -6.52
CA ALA A 24 -3.95 -2.61 -5.51
C ALA A 24 -4.31 -1.22 -4.95
N LYS A 25 -4.49 -1.14 -3.62
CA LYS A 25 -4.67 0.13 -2.92
C LYS A 25 -3.55 1.12 -3.28
N ASN A 26 -2.31 0.65 -3.20
CA ASN A 26 -1.14 1.51 -3.42
C ASN A 26 -1.02 1.97 -4.88
N SER A 27 -1.64 1.31 -5.82
CA SER A 27 -1.71 1.75 -7.21
C SER A 27 -2.90 2.68 -7.47
N VAL A 28 -4.14 2.23 -7.21
CA VAL A 28 -5.36 2.94 -7.59
C VAL A 28 -5.38 4.40 -7.14
N LEU A 29 -4.90 4.70 -5.94
CA LEU A 29 -4.88 6.07 -5.39
C LEU A 29 -3.97 6.99 -6.22
N LYS A 30 -2.90 6.45 -6.80
CA LYS A 30 -1.96 7.21 -7.65
C LYS A 30 -2.52 7.39 -9.06
N LEU A 31 -3.20 6.37 -9.60
CA LEU A 31 -3.91 6.48 -10.88
C LEU A 31 -5.01 7.55 -10.79
N MET A 32 -5.76 7.58 -9.67
CA MET A 32 -6.76 8.62 -9.43
C MET A 32 -6.14 10.02 -9.39
N ALA A 33 -5.02 10.20 -8.67
CA ALA A 33 -4.30 11.47 -8.61
C ALA A 33 -3.72 11.86 -9.98
N ALA A 34 -3.11 10.93 -10.71
CA ALA A 34 -2.52 11.15 -12.03
C ALA A 34 -3.56 11.51 -13.10
N SER A 35 -4.85 11.16 -12.90
CA SER A 35 -5.94 11.60 -13.80
C SER A 35 -6.02 13.12 -13.94
N LEU A 36 -5.55 13.90 -12.94
CA LEU A 36 -5.45 15.37 -12.99
C LEU A 36 -4.59 15.90 -14.15
N LEU A 37 -3.72 15.07 -14.73
CA LEU A 37 -2.84 15.45 -15.85
C LEU A 37 -3.59 15.74 -17.16
N ALA A 38 -4.83 15.27 -17.31
CA ALA A 38 -5.61 15.43 -18.53
C ALA A 38 -7.02 15.96 -18.23
N ALA A 39 -7.47 16.97 -18.98
CA ALA A 39 -8.88 17.37 -18.96
C ALA A 39 -9.73 16.32 -19.66
N GLY A 40 -10.94 16.05 -19.13
CA GLY A 40 -11.85 15.05 -19.67
C GLY A 40 -12.04 13.88 -18.72
N THR A 41 -12.57 12.77 -19.24
CA THR A 41 -13.05 11.66 -18.42
C THR A 41 -12.11 10.46 -18.49
N THR A 42 -11.47 10.14 -17.40
CA THR A 42 -10.66 8.92 -17.21
C THR A 42 -11.47 7.87 -16.46
N THR A 43 -11.36 6.62 -16.86
CA THR A 43 -11.99 5.47 -16.22
C THR A 43 -10.93 4.54 -15.66
N ILE A 44 -11.03 4.20 -14.38
CA ILE A 44 -10.15 3.24 -13.71
C ILE A 44 -11.01 2.07 -13.25
N ARG A 45 -10.60 0.84 -13.61
CA ARG A 45 -11.27 -0.42 -13.30
C ARG A 45 -10.49 -1.24 -12.29
N ASN A 46 -11.11 -2.29 -11.77
CA ASN A 46 -10.55 -3.11 -10.70
C ASN A 46 -10.20 -2.25 -9.47
N VAL A 47 -11.13 -1.40 -9.06
CA VAL A 47 -10.98 -0.49 -7.93
C VAL A 47 -11.43 -1.21 -6.65
N PRO A 48 -10.59 -1.31 -5.61
CA PRO A 48 -11.01 -1.91 -4.34
C PRO A 48 -12.04 -1.04 -3.61
N ASP A 49 -12.96 -1.68 -2.91
CA ASP A 49 -13.93 -0.99 -2.05
C ASP A 49 -13.33 -0.75 -0.66
N ILE A 50 -12.56 0.33 -0.54
CA ILE A 50 -11.83 0.72 0.66
C ILE A 50 -12.00 2.22 0.96
N ALA A 51 -11.94 2.59 2.22
CA ALA A 51 -12.14 3.96 2.68
C ALA A 51 -11.14 4.97 2.08
N ASP A 52 -9.90 4.55 1.78
CA ASP A 52 -8.90 5.44 1.19
C ASP A 52 -9.27 5.86 -0.25
N VAL A 53 -10.04 5.06 -1.00
CA VAL A 53 -10.58 5.43 -2.32
C VAL A 53 -11.64 6.52 -2.19
N ASP A 54 -12.49 6.46 -1.15
CA ASP A 54 -13.48 7.53 -0.88
C ASP A 54 -12.79 8.84 -0.51
N ILE A 55 -11.76 8.78 0.33
CA ILE A 55 -10.98 9.97 0.71
C ILE A 55 -10.33 10.61 -0.52
N MET A 56 -9.78 9.82 -1.44
CA MET A 56 -9.20 10.34 -2.68
C MET A 56 -10.27 10.93 -3.61
N ALA A 57 -11.44 10.29 -3.71
CA ALA A 57 -12.57 10.78 -4.49
C ALA A 57 -13.06 12.14 -3.97
N ASP A 58 -13.16 12.30 -2.63
CA ASP A 58 -13.51 13.57 -2.00
C ASP A 58 -12.46 14.65 -2.26
N LEU A 59 -11.17 14.29 -2.19
CA LEU A 59 -10.08 15.21 -2.48
C LEU A 59 -10.13 15.73 -3.93
N LEU A 60 -10.30 14.82 -4.90
CA LEU A 60 -10.43 15.20 -6.32
C LEU A 60 -11.68 16.02 -6.58
N THR A 61 -12.78 15.73 -5.90
CA THR A 61 -14.01 16.53 -5.99
C THR A 61 -13.78 17.97 -5.53
N ARG A 62 -13.04 18.18 -4.44
CA ARG A 62 -12.66 19.53 -3.98
C ARG A 62 -11.70 20.25 -4.93
N LEU A 63 -10.91 19.50 -5.69
CA LEU A 63 -10.07 20.06 -6.75
C LEU A 63 -10.87 20.40 -8.02
N GLY A 64 -12.19 20.22 -8.00
CA GLY A 64 -13.11 20.58 -9.08
C GLY A 64 -13.44 19.42 -10.04
N CYS A 65 -12.99 18.22 -9.76
CA CYS A 65 -13.33 17.03 -10.56
C CYS A 65 -14.76 16.54 -10.26
N THR A 66 -15.39 15.89 -11.22
CA THR A 66 -16.57 15.06 -10.99
C THR A 66 -16.13 13.61 -10.87
N VAL A 67 -16.34 13.00 -9.71
CA VAL A 67 -15.95 11.61 -9.44
C VAL A 67 -17.19 10.76 -9.26
N VAL A 68 -17.32 9.68 -10.03
CA VAL A 68 -18.42 8.72 -9.94
C VAL A 68 -17.83 7.35 -9.61
N ARG A 69 -18.27 6.75 -8.50
CA ARG A 69 -17.88 5.40 -8.09
C ARG A 69 -18.95 4.38 -8.48
N GLY A 70 -18.52 3.27 -9.08
CA GLY A 70 -19.28 2.04 -9.21
C GLY A 70 -18.76 0.97 -8.24
N THR A 71 -19.11 -0.29 -8.47
CA THR A 71 -18.72 -1.42 -7.59
C THR A 71 -17.21 -1.69 -7.62
N ASP A 72 -16.60 -1.70 -8.79
CA ASP A 72 -15.19 -1.98 -9.04
C ASP A 72 -14.56 -0.98 -10.02
N ILE A 73 -15.18 0.19 -10.16
CA ILE A 73 -14.85 1.19 -11.16
C ILE A 73 -14.95 2.59 -10.57
N VAL A 74 -14.06 3.49 -10.96
CA VAL A 74 -14.16 4.91 -10.72
C VAL A 74 -13.99 5.68 -12.02
N THR A 75 -14.87 6.65 -12.25
CA THR A 75 -14.79 7.57 -13.39
C THR A 75 -14.52 8.97 -12.88
N ILE A 76 -13.47 9.61 -13.39
CA ILE A 76 -13.00 10.92 -12.96
C ILE A 76 -13.03 11.87 -14.16
N THR A 77 -13.90 12.88 -14.08
CA THR A 77 -13.95 13.95 -15.09
C THR A 77 -13.22 15.17 -14.54
N VAL A 78 -12.08 15.48 -15.13
CA VAL A 78 -11.19 16.59 -14.73
C VAL A 78 -11.54 17.83 -15.55
N PRO A 79 -11.75 19.01 -14.92
CA PRO A 79 -11.99 20.26 -15.64
C PRO A 79 -10.75 20.74 -16.40
N GLN A 80 -10.91 21.75 -17.26
CA GLN A 80 -9.78 22.37 -17.97
C GLN A 80 -8.79 23.00 -16.99
N GLU A 81 -9.29 23.60 -15.94
CA GLU A 81 -8.52 24.25 -14.87
C GLU A 81 -8.95 23.69 -13.52
N PRO A 82 -8.31 22.63 -13.01
CA PRO A 82 -8.55 22.14 -11.67
C PRO A 82 -8.03 23.14 -10.61
N ALA A 83 -8.62 23.14 -9.43
CA ALA A 83 -8.07 23.89 -8.30
C ALA A 83 -6.70 23.32 -7.90
N HIS A 84 -5.81 24.17 -7.39
CA HIS A 84 -4.44 23.80 -7.03
C HIS A 84 -4.22 23.56 -5.54
N ARG A 85 -5.25 23.76 -4.70
CA ARG A 85 -5.13 23.65 -3.24
C ARG A 85 -5.85 22.43 -2.70
N ALA A 86 -5.08 21.55 -2.07
CA ALA A 86 -5.55 20.36 -1.36
C ALA A 86 -5.54 20.60 0.17
N ASP A 87 -6.73 20.75 0.75
CA ASP A 87 -6.91 21.20 2.12
C ASP A 87 -6.58 20.14 3.19
N TYR A 88 -6.21 20.64 4.37
CA TYR A 88 -5.67 19.92 5.50
C TYR A 88 -6.58 18.82 6.05
N ASP A 89 -7.90 19.03 6.11
CA ASP A 89 -8.86 18.10 6.72
C ASP A 89 -9.00 16.75 5.98
N LEU A 90 -8.76 16.72 4.67
CA LEU A 90 -8.71 15.47 3.89
C LEU A 90 -7.29 14.91 3.79
N VAL A 91 -6.31 15.76 3.46
CA VAL A 91 -4.93 15.32 3.21
C VAL A 91 -4.32 14.64 4.43
N ARG A 92 -4.59 15.11 5.64
CA ARG A 92 -4.10 14.50 6.87
C ARG A 92 -4.64 13.09 7.16
N LYS A 93 -5.73 12.68 6.50
CA LYS A 93 -6.34 11.36 6.71
C LYS A 93 -5.61 10.24 5.97
N MET A 94 -4.88 10.58 4.89
CA MET A 94 -4.29 9.59 4.01
C MET A 94 -2.97 10.10 3.41
N ARG A 95 -1.90 9.29 3.55
CA ARG A 95 -0.57 9.65 3.02
C ARG A 95 -0.57 9.86 1.51
N ALA A 96 -1.30 9.02 0.76
CA ALA A 96 -1.36 9.08 -0.71
C ALA A 96 -1.92 10.41 -1.25
N SER A 97 -2.55 11.24 -0.42
CA SER A 97 -3.01 12.58 -0.80
C SER A 97 -1.90 13.48 -1.34
N ILE A 98 -0.64 13.26 -0.95
CA ILE A 98 0.51 14.00 -1.47
C ILE A 98 0.74 13.78 -2.98
N ASN A 99 0.20 12.72 -3.54
CA ASN A 99 0.40 12.36 -4.94
C ASN A 99 -0.36 13.26 -5.93
N VAL A 100 -1.22 14.17 -5.46
CA VAL A 100 -1.78 15.24 -6.30
C VAL A 100 -0.77 16.36 -6.58
N LEU A 101 0.35 16.42 -5.82
CA LEU A 101 1.36 17.48 -5.92
C LEU A 101 2.01 17.53 -7.31
N GLY A 102 2.54 16.38 -7.80
CA GLY A 102 3.17 16.28 -9.12
C GLY A 102 2.23 16.64 -10.26
N PRO A 103 1.05 16.02 -10.37
CA PRO A 103 0.08 16.35 -11.41
C PRO A 103 -0.37 17.80 -11.40
N LEU A 104 -0.62 18.41 -10.22
CA LEU A 104 -1.07 19.81 -10.14
C LEU A 104 0.01 20.78 -10.59
N VAL A 105 1.25 20.64 -10.09
CA VAL A 105 2.33 21.54 -10.50
C VAL A 105 2.65 21.43 -11.99
N ALA A 106 2.52 20.22 -12.56
CA ALA A 106 2.72 20.00 -14.00
C ALA A 106 1.59 20.57 -14.86
N ARG A 107 0.35 20.52 -14.35
CA ARG A 107 -0.85 20.89 -15.12
C ARG A 107 -1.24 22.35 -15.02
N VAL A 108 -1.11 22.94 -13.82
CA VAL A 108 -1.57 24.32 -13.51
C VAL A 108 -0.47 25.19 -12.92
N ASP A 109 0.79 24.77 -13.05
CA ASP A 109 2.00 25.49 -12.62
C ASP A 109 2.05 25.83 -11.12
N GLN A 110 1.12 25.31 -10.32
CA GLN A 110 1.02 25.56 -8.89
C GLN A 110 0.34 24.39 -8.18
N ALA A 111 0.83 24.06 -6.96
CA ALA A 111 0.18 23.14 -6.05
C ALA A 111 0.44 23.56 -4.60
N ASP A 112 -0.63 23.68 -3.82
CA ASP A 112 -0.61 23.89 -2.36
C ASP A 112 -1.22 22.64 -1.70
N VAL A 113 -0.39 21.71 -1.27
CA VAL A 113 -0.85 20.44 -0.70
C VAL A 113 -0.51 20.40 0.77
N ALA A 114 -1.51 20.25 1.64
CA ALA A 114 -1.28 20.13 3.07
C ALA A 114 -0.35 18.95 3.40
N LEU A 115 0.39 19.04 4.49
CA LEU A 115 1.26 17.94 4.93
C LEU A 115 0.42 16.69 5.21
N PRO A 116 0.73 15.56 4.54
CA PRO A 116 -0.09 14.37 4.64
C PRO A 116 0.06 13.70 6.01
N GLY A 117 -1.05 13.17 6.52
CA GLY A 117 -1.07 12.23 7.62
C GLY A 117 -0.87 10.79 7.18
N GLY A 118 -1.61 9.87 7.78
CA GLY A 118 -1.56 8.43 7.52
C GLY A 118 -1.04 7.64 8.70
N ASP A 119 -0.68 6.38 8.47
CA ASP A 119 -0.27 5.45 9.51
C ASP A 119 1.01 5.91 10.25
N ALA A 120 1.03 5.74 11.57
CA ALA A 120 2.14 6.11 12.46
C ALA A 120 3.23 5.04 12.46
N ILE A 121 3.86 4.78 11.31
CA ILE A 121 4.87 3.72 11.12
C ILE A 121 6.30 4.25 11.06
N GLY A 122 6.50 5.56 11.20
CA GLY A 122 7.81 6.19 11.20
C GLY A 122 7.84 7.50 10.42
N SER A 123 9.01 8.12 10.39
CA SER A 123 9.26 9.34 9.63
C SER A 123 9.17 9.07 8.13
N ARG A 124 8.35 9.84 7.44
CA ARG A 124 8.19 9.79 5.98
C ARG A 124 8.30 11.20 5.43
N GLY A 125 9.53 11.73 5.45
CA GLY A 125 9.85 13.07 4.96
C GLY A 125 9.37 13.30 3.52
N LEU A 126 9.25 14.55 3.15
CA LEU A 126 8.88 14.99 1.80
C LEU A 126 10.05 15.61 1.05
N ASP A 127 11.26 15.50 1.60
CA ASP A 127 12.49 16.06 1.06
C ASP A 127 12.80 15.54 -0.36
N PHE A 128 12.61 14.24 -0.63
CA PHE A 128 12.79 13.69 -1.99
C PHE A 128 11.75 14.22 -2.97
N HIS A 129 10.49 14.43 -2.53
CA HIS A 129 9.46 15.03 -3.37
C HIS A 129 9.83 16.48 -3.73
N ILE A 130 10.24 17.28 -2.74
CA ILE A 130 10.61 18.67 -2.90
C ILE A 130 11.85 18.78 -3.80
N LYS A 131 12.94 18.06 -3.48
CA LYS A 131 14.16 18.04 -4.29
C LYS A 131 13.90 17.65 -5.75
N GLY A 132 13.05 16.63 -5.96
CA GLY A 132 12.69 16.18 -7.31
C GLY A 132 11.98 17.26 -8.11
N LEU A 133 11.00 17.97 -7.51
CA LEU A 133 10.30 19.07 -8.16
C LEU A 133 11.21 20.30 -8.39
N GLU A 134 12.10 20.60 -7.44
CA GLU A 134 13.10 21.66 -7.61
C GLU A 134 14.08 21.34 -8.75
N SER A 135 14.49 20.08 -8.90
CA SER A 135 15.31 19.64 -10.03
C SER A 135 14.61 19.85 -11.37
N LEU A 136 13.28 19.72 -11.42
CA LEU A 136 12.47 20.03 -12.60
C LEU A 136 12.20 21.55 -12.78
N GLY A 137 12.79 22.42 -11.93
CA GLY A 137 12.69 23.88 -12.04
C GLY A 137 11.53 24.50 -11.27
N ALA A 138 10.77 23.75 -10.49
CA ALA A 138 9.79 24.29 -9.57
C ALA A 138 10.48 25.00 -8.39
N LYS A 139 9.78 25.95 -7.77
CA LYS A 139 10.12 26.46 -6.44
C LYS A 139 9.22 25.75 -5.44
N ALA A 140 9.81 24.93 -4.57
CA ALA A 140 9.05 24.12 -3.62
C ALA A 140 9.56 24.33 -2.18
N HIS A 141 8.65 24.53 -1.22
CA HIS A 141 8.97 24.69 0.19
C HIS A 141 7.78 24.33 1.07
N ILE A 142 8.02 24.21 2.37
CA ILE A 142 6.97 23.98 3.36
C ILE A 142 6.68 25.30 4.07
N GLU A 143 5.40 25.73 4.04
CA GLU A 143 4.93 26.91 4.72
C GLU A 143 3.51 26.68 5.28
N HIS A 144 3.26 27.12 6.51
CA HIS A 144 1.96 27.00 7.20
C HIS A 144 1.33 25.58 7.16
N GLY A 145 2.16 24.53 7.18
CA GLY A 145 1.69 23.15 7.11
C GLY A 145 1.31 22.65 5.71
N TYR A 146 1.73 23.36 4.66
CA TYR A 146 1.56 22.98 3.26
C TYR A 146 2.90 22.84 2.56
N VAL A 147 2.98 21.87 1.64
CA VAL A 147 3.98 21.91 0.57
C VAL A 147 3.43 22.84 -0.50
N ILE A 148 4.14 23.92 -0.76
CA ILE A 148 3.85 24.89 -1.81
C ILE A 148 4.85 24.66 -2.93
N ALA A 149 4.37 24.35 -4.13
CA ALA A 149 5.20 24.19 -5.32
C ALA A 149 4.69 25.08 -6.45
N GLN A 150 5.59 25.82 -7.10
CA GLN A 150 5.27 26.75 -8.17
C GLN A 150 6.26 26.61 -9.33
N ALA A 151 5.77 26.54 -10.55
CA ALA A 151 6.54 26.43 -11.78
C ALA A 151 6.06 27.44 -12.84
N PRO A 152 6.15 28.78 -12.59
CA PRO A 152 5.53 29.80 -13.44
C PRO A 152 6.07 29.84 -14.88
N ASN A 153 7.19 29.16 -15.16
CA ASN A 153 7.77 29.04 -16.50
C ASN A 153 7.59 27.62 -17.07
N GLY A 154 6.75 26.78 -16.44
CA GLY A 154 6.63 25.37 -16.67
C GLY A 154 7.82 24.56 -16.13
N LEU A 155 7.67 23.24 -16.14
CA LEU A 155 8.71 22.30 -15.72
C LEU A 155 9.70 22.01 -16.85
N ILE A 156 10.96 21.71 -16.49
CA ILE A 156 12.05 21.38 -17.42
C ILE A 156 12.64 20.04 -16.99
N GLY A 157 12.80 19.12 -17.93
CA GLY A 157 13.39 17.80 -17.70
C GLY A 157 14.82 17.90 -17.19
N ALA A 158 15.16 17.06 -16.22
CA ALA A 158 16.46 17.05 -15.56
C ALA A 158 16.86 15.64 -15.13
N PRO A 159 18.17 15.35 -14.94
CA PRO A 159 18.62 14.16 -14.24
C PRO A 159 18.34 14.31 -12.73
N ILE A 160 17.71 13.29 -12.14
CA ILE A 160 17.33 13.24 -10.72
C ILE A 160 17.84 11.92 -10.14
N GLU A 161 18.66 12.01 -9.08
CA GLU A 161 19.11 10.85 -8.32
C GLU A 161 18.41 10.83 -6.96
N LEU A 162 17.84 9.67 -6.59
CA LEU A 162 17.24 9.46 -5.29
C LEU A 162 18.21 8.74 -4.36
N ASP A 163 18.52 9.32 -3.21
CA ASP A 163 19.37 8.68 -2.18
C ASP A 163 18.78 7.37 -1.66
N PHE A 164 17.46 7.23 -1.75
CA PHE A 164 16.69 6.03 -1.41
C PHE A 164 15.57 5.84 -2.44
N PRO A 165 15.25 4.60 -2.87
CA PRO A 165 14.20 4.34 -3.86
C PRO A 165 12.81 4.55 -3.26
N SER A 166 12.47 5.83 -3.01
CA SER A 166 11.19 6.25 -2.46
C SER A 166 10.07 6.07 -3.48
N VAL A 167 9.07 5.24 -3.16
CA VAL A 167 7.87 5.03 -3.99
C VAL A 167 7.16 6.35 -4.23
N GLY A 168 6.78 7.07 -3.17
CA GLY A 168 6.02 8.30 -3.30
C GLY A 168 6.75 9.41 -4.04
N ALA A 169 8.07 9.54 -3.85
CA ALA A 169 8.86 10.53 -4.60
C ALA A 169 8.95 10.14 -6.08
N THR A 170 9.22 8.87 -6.40
CA THR A 170 9.23 8.38 -7.78
C THR A 170 7.91 8.68 -8.48
N GLU A 171 6.76 8.42 -7.83
CA GLU A 171 5.42 8.69 -8.36
C GLU A 171 5.19 10.18 -8.64
N ASN A 172 5.51 11.06 -7.68
CA ASN A 172 5.34 12.50 -7.87
C ASN A 172 6.27 13.07 -8.95
N ILE A 173 7.52 12.62 -8.99
CA ILE A 173 8.47 13.05 -10.03
C ILE A 173 8.02 12.55 -11.41
N MET A 174 7.59 11.29 -11.54
CA MET A 174 7.08 10.73 -12.80
C MET A 174 5.89 11.55 -13.31
N THR A 175 4.90 11.81 -12.46
CA THR A 175 3.70 12.55 -12.83
C THR A 175 3.98 14.03 -13.15
N ALA A 176 5.00 14.62 -12.53
CA ALA A 176 5.44 15.98 -12.89
C ALA A 176 6.22 16.00 -14.22
N ALA A 177 7.10 15.01 -14.43
CA ALA A 177 8.03 14.96 -15.56
C ALA A 177 7.33 14.72 -16.92
N VAL A 178 6.16 14.07 -16.96
CA VAL A 178 5.46 13.79 -18.22
C VAL A 178 5.07 15.04 -19.02
N LEU A 179 4.91 16.18 -18.36
CA LEU A 179 4.65 17.48 -19.00
C LEU A 179 5.85 18.45 -18.95
N ALA A 180 6.99 18.02 -18.40
CA ALA A 180 8.21 18.83 -18.36
C ALA A 180 8.86 18.89 -19.75
N LYS A 181 9.39 20.08 -20.14
CA LYS A 181 10.08 20.22 -21.43
C LYS A 181 11.42 19.53 -21.44
N GLY A 182 11.61 18.59 -22.37
CA GLY A 182 12.85 17.84 -22.51
C GLY A 182 12.79 16.45 -21.92
N VAL A 183 13.92 15.95 -21.41
CA VAL A 183 14.05 14.59 -20.89
C VAL A 183 14.37 14.63 -19.41
N THR A 184 13.67 13.81 -18.64
CA THR A 184 13.96 13.55 -17.21
C THR A 184 14.47 12.14 -17.06
N THR A 185 15.54 11.94 -16.29
CA THR A 185 15.95 10.63 -15.80
C THR A 185 15.78 10.58 -14.30
N ILE A 186 15.26 9.45 -13.79
CA ILE A 186 15.18 9.17 -12.35
C ILE A 186 16.09 7.99 -12.08
N GLU A 187 17.22 8.24 -11.43
CA GLU A 187 18.16 7.22 -10.99
C GLU A 187 17.83 6.76 -9.57
N ASN A 188 18.05 5.48 -9.29
CA ASN A 188 17.62 4.81 -8.07
C ASN A 188 16.09 4.94 -7.83
N ALA A 189 15.32 4.89 -8.91
CA ALA A 189 13.85 4.91 -8.86
C ALA A 189 13.30 3.68 -8.12
N ALA A 190 12.14 3.83 -7.49
CA ALA A 190 11.38 2.72 -6.97
C ALA A 190 10.93 1.78 -8.10
N ARG A 191 10.89 0.48 -7.82
CA ARG A 191 10.70 -0.59 -8.82
C ARG A 191 9.45 -1.42 -8.57
N GLU A 192 8.66 -1.05 -7.57
CA GLU A 192 7.44 -1.75 -7.18
C GLU A 192 6.49 -1.91 -8.38
N PRO A 193 5.72 -3.02 -8.44
CA PRO A 193 4.69 -3.20 -9.48
C PRO A 193 3.72 -2.02 -9.59
N ASP A 194 3.45 -1.33 -8.48
CA ASP A 194 2.62 -0.12 -8.44
C ASP A 194 3.23 1.04 -9.25
N ILE A 195 4.57 1.16 -9.30
CA ILE A 195 5.28 2.13 -10.16
C ILE A 195 5.14 1.77 -11.63
N VAL A 196 5.21 0.48 -11.95
CA VAL A 196 5.02 -0.01 -13.33
C VAL A 196 3.60 0.28 -13.78
N ASP A 197 2.60 -0.02 -12.95
CA ASP A 197 1.18 0.24 -13.24
C ASP A 197 0.90 1.73 -13.46
N LEU A 198 1.46 2.62 -12.62
CA LEU A 198 1.37 4.07 -12.84
C LEU A 198 2.04 4.48 -14.16
N GLY A 199 3.21 3.93 -14.47
CA GLY A 199 3.91 4.21 -15.72
C GLY A 199 3.09 3.78 -16.95
N GLU A 200 2.51 2.58 -16.93
CA GLU A 200 1.62 2.08 -17.99
C GLU A 200 0.35 2.93 -18.14
N PHE A 201 -0.23 3.36 -17.03
CA PHE A 201 -1.33 4.32 -17.01
C PHE A 201 -0.94 5.64 -17.69
N LEU A 202 0.21 6.23 -17.33
CA LEU A 202 0.70 7.46 -17.93
C LEU A 202 1.00 7.29 -19.42
N ILE A 203 1.56 6.15 -19.84
CA ILE A 203 1.79 5.82 -21.26
C ILE A 203 0.46 5.75 -22.01
N SER A 204 -0.56 5.13 -21.42
CA SER A 204 -1.91 5.09 -22.04
C SER A 204 -2.56 6.47 -22.15
N MET A 205 -2.15 7.43 -21.31
CA MET A 205 -2.52 8.84 -21.41
C MET A 205 -1.68 9.62 -22.44
N GLY A 206 -0.67 9.01 -23.06
CA GLY A 206 0.18 9.62 -24.08
C GLY A 206 1.60 9.96 -23.64
N ALA A 207 2.00 9.61 -22.43
CA ALA A 207 3.37 9.81 -21.96
C ALA A 207 4.39 8.93 -22.71
N LYS A 208 5.65 9.35 -22.71
CA LYS A 208 6.79 8.62 -23.26
C LYS A 208 7.73 8.26 -22.12
N ILE A 209 7.63 7.01 -21.63
CA ILE A 209 8.38 6.51 -20.48
C ILE A 209 9.09 5.22 -20.85
N GLU A 210 10.35 5.09 -20.48
CA GLU A 210 11.17 3.90 -20.63
C GLU A 210 11.79 3.49 -19.29
N GLY A 211 12.13 2.22 -19.12
CA GLY A 211 12.81 1.72 -17.92
C GLY A 211 11.92 1.41 -16.73
N LEU A 212 10.59 1.30 -16.90
CA LEU A 212 9.67 0.90 -15.84
C LEU A 212 10.09 -0.43 -15.19
N GLY A 213 10.05 -0.51 -13.87
CA GLY A 213 10.50 -1.68 -13.11
C GLY A 213 12.02 -1.82 -12.97
N SER A 214 12.81 -0.92 -13.58
CA SER A 214 14.26 -0.82 -13.41
C SER A 214 14.64 0.34 -12.47
N PRO A 215 15.88 0.41 -11.97
CA PRO A 215 16.31 1.52 -11.13
C PRO A 215 16.54 2.84 -11.91
N LEU A 216 16.42 2.82 -13.23
CA LEU A 216 16.55 3.99 -14.10
C LEU A 216 15.28 4.15 -14.94
N ILE A 217 14.53 5.21 -14.70
CA ILE A 217 13.37 5.58 -15.49
C ILE A 217 13.70 6.82 -16.31
N THR A 218 13.40 6.77 -17.62
CA THR A 218 13.58 7.90 -18.53
C THR A 218 12.21 8.36 -19.04
N ILE A 219 11.96 9.67 -18.94
CA ILE A 219 10.68 10.28 -19.31
C ILE A 219 10.97 11.40 -20.31
N THR A 220 10.39 11.30 -21.51
CA THR A 220 10.40 12.40 -22.47
C THR A 220 9.08 13.16 -22.34
N GLY A 221 9.15 14.41 -21.97
CA GLY A 221 7.97 15.25 -21.78
C GLY A 221 7.15 15.42 -23.05
N VAL A 222 5.85 15.55 -22.88
CA VAL A 222 4.87 15.77 -23.96
C VAL A 222 4.10 17.08 -23.73
N ASP A 223 3.54 17.65 -24.79
CA ASP A 223 2.81 18.91 -24.68
C ASP A 223 1.42 18.73 -24.07
N LEU A 224 0.81 17.55 -24.21
CA LEU A 224 -0.54 17.26 -23.77
C LEU A 224 -0.72 15.79 -23.41
N MET A 225 -1.47 15.56 -22.32
CA MET A 225 -1.95 14.24 -21.91
C MET A 225 -3.43 14.08 -22.26
N HIS A 226 -3.90 12.84 -22.42
CA HIS A 226 -5.26 12.50 -22.76
C HIS A 226 -5.90 11.60 -21.70
N PRO A 227 -7.22 11.69 -21.47
CA PRO A 227 -7.93 10.73 -20.63
C PRO A 227 -7.80 9.30 -21.17
N THR A 228 -7.89 8.33 -20.28
CA THR A 228 -7.73 6.91 -20.63
C THR A 228 -8.71 6.00 -19.88
N ASP A 229 -8.79 4.74 -20.29
CA ASP A 229 -9.42 3.63 -19.56
C ASP A 229 -8.30 2.65 -19.16
N HIS A 230 -8.18 2.33 -17.87
CA HIS A 230 -7.11 1.51 -17.33
C HIS A 230 -7.64 0.51 -16.30
N ILE A 231 -7.00 -0.65 -16.23
CA ILE A 231 -7.30 -1.69 -15.24
C ILE A 231 -6.17 -1.73 -14.23
N THR A 232 -6.47 -1.40 -12.98
CA THR A 232 -5.50 -1.44 -11.87
C THR A 232 -4.98 -2.86 -11.65
N ILE A 233 -3.69 -3.02 -11.43
CA ILE A 233 -3.09 -4.31 -11.05
C ILE A 233 -3.68 -4.84 -9.75
N THR A 234 -3.65 -6.16 -9.55
CA THR A 234 -4.11 -6.79 -8.31
C THR A 234 -3.14 -6.52 -7.15
N ASP A 235 -3.68 -6.43 -5.93
CA ASP A 235 -2.93 -6.07 -4.72
C ASP A 235 -2.05 -7.21 -4.23
N ARG A 236 -0.73 -7.06 -4.40
CA ARG A 236 0.26 -8.04 -3.93
C ARG A 236 0.31 -8.17 -2.41
N ILE A 237 0.00 -7.10 -1.66
CA ILE A 237 0.06 -7.12 -0.20
C ILE A 237 -1.14 -7.88 0.37
N ILE A 238 -2.33 -7.72 -0.22
CA ILE A 238 -3.50 -8.55 0.12
C ILE A 238 -3.26 -10.01 -0.25
N THR A 239 -2.67 -10.28 -1.44
CA THR A 239 -2.23 -11.64 -1.82
C THR A 239 -1.32 -12.26 -0.76
N GLY A 240 -0.29 -11.52 -0.34
CA GLY A 240 0.62 -11.96 0.72
C GLY A 240 -0.10 -12.19 2.05
N THR A 241 -1.02 -11.30 2.44
CA THR A 241 -1.81 -11.45 3.67
C THR A 241 -2.59 -12.76 3.68
N TRP A 242 -3.27 -13.13 2.59
CA TRP A 242 -3.98 -14.40 2.48
C TRP A 242 -3.04 -15.61 2.46
N ALA A 243 -1.86 -15.47 1.85
CA ALA A 243 -0.84 -16.52 1.86
C ALA A 243 -0.33 -16.79 3.29
N PHE A 244 -0.06 -15.72 4.07
CA PHE A 244 0.30 -15.83 5.49
C PHE A 244 -0.86 -16.38 6.32
N ALA A 245 -2.10 -15.99 6.05
CA ALA A 245 -3.29 -16.52 6.74
C ALA A 245 -3.43 -18.03 6.53
N ALA A 246 -3.24 -18.53 5.30
CA ALA A 246 -3.24 -19.96 5.01
C ALA A 246 -2.15 -20.70 5.79
N ALA A 247 -0.92 -20.16 5.79
CA ALA A 247 0.21 -20.76 6.49
C ALA A 247 -0.01 -20.82 8.01
N MET A 248 -0.42 -19.70 8.62
CA MET A 248 -0.62 -19.60 10.07
C MET A 248 -1.72 -20.53 10.58
N THR A 249 -2.85 -20.60 9.87
CA THR A 249 -4.02 -21.38 10.28
C THR A 249 -3.92 -22.87 9.89
N ARG A 250 -2.80 -23.29 9.30
CA ARG A 250 -2.64 -24.65 8.71
C ARG A 250 -3.80 -24.92 7.76
N GLY A 251 -4.07 -23.96 6.91
CA GLY A 251 -5.20 -23.91 6.00
C GLY A 251 -4.85 -24.32 4.57
N ASP A 252 -5.82 -24.05 3.70
CA ASP A 252 -5.74 -24.38 2.27
C ASP A 252 -6.57 -23.32 1.51
N ILE A 253 -5.92 -22.31 0.96
CA ILE A 253 -6.58 -21.18 0.31
C ILE A 253 -6.12 -21.06 -1.13
N THR A 254 -7.07 -21.00 -2.07
CA THR A 254 -6.85 -20.55 -3.45
C THR A 254 -7.06 -19.04 -3.52
N ILE A 255 -6.08 -18.32 -4.05
CA ILE A 255 -6.05 -16.86 -4.14
C ILE A 255 -6.12 -16.48 -5.61
N HIS A 256 -7.33 -16.12 -6.09
CA HIS A 256 -7.57 -15.70 -7.46
C HIS A 256 -7.06 -14.28 -7.70
N GLY A 257 -6.55 -14.01 -8.89
CA GLY A 257 -5.96 -12.73 -9.27
C GLY A 257 -4.55 -12.49 -8.71
N ALA A 258 -4.03 -13.42 -7.92
CA ALA A 258 -2.66 -13.33 -7.40
C ALA A 258 -1.63 -13.38 -8.54
N ARG A 259 -0.62 -12.50 -8.45
CA ARG A 259 0.53 -12.48 -9.36
C ARG A 259 1.79 -12.87 -8.59
N PRO A 260 2.21 -14.15 -8.64
CA PRO A 260 3.35 -14.64 -7.85
C PRO A 260 4.64 -13.89 -8.17
N GLU A 261 4.84 -13.44 -9.41
CA GLU A 261 5.99 -12.63 -9.84
C GLU A 261 6.13 -11.30 -9.11
N HIS A 262 5.04 -10.79 -8.49
CA HIS A 262 5.08 -9.58 -7.66
C HIS A 262 5.43 -9.84 -6.19
N LEU A 263 5.56 -11.13 -5.80
CA LEU A 263 5.74 -11.59 -4.41
C LEU A 263 6.77 -12.72 -4.27
N GLU A 264 7.72 -12.84 -5.19
CA GLU A 264 8.66 -13.97 -5.22
C GLU A 264 9.30 -14.23 -3.85
N LEU A 265 9.95 -13.22 -3.25
CA LEU A 265 10.62 -13.39 -1.96
C LEU A 265 9.67 -13.72 -0.79
N PRO A 266 8.51 -13.05 -0.60
CA PRO A 266 7.52 -13.46 0.41
C PRO A 266 7.03 -14.91 0.25
N LEU A 267 6.76 -15.35 -0.98
CA LEU A 267 6.33 -16.72 -1.25
C LEU A 267 7.44 -17.73 -1.01
N GLU A 268 8.69 -17.42 -1.37
CA GLU A 268 9.87 -18.24 -1.08
C GLU A 268 10.06 -18.42 0.45
N LYS A 269 9.90 -17.33 1.22
CA LYS A 269 9.96 -17.35 2.68
C LYS A 269 8.85 -18.23 3.27
N LEU A 270 7.62 -18.13 2.77
CA LEU A 270 6.52 -19.02 3.20
C LEU A 270 6.78 -20.48 2.83
N ALA A 271 7.33 -20.75 1.65
CA ALA A 271 7.75 -22.11 1.28
C ALA A 271 8.83 -22.64 2.23
N SER A 272 9.79 -21.81 2.64
CA SER A 272 10.81 -22.17 3.64
C SER A 272 10.19 -22.44 5.02
N ALA A 273 9.08 -21.78 5.36
CA ALA A 273 8.32 -22.08 6.58
C ALA A 273 7.54 -23.42 6.51
N GLY A 274 7.47 -24.04 5.34
CA GLY A 274 6.79 -25.31 5.11
C GLY A 274 5.49 -25.22 4.30
N ALA A 275 5.13 -24.04 3.79
CA ALA A 275 3.95 -23.91 2.95
C ALA A 275 4.15 -24.52 1.56
N ILE A 276 3.12 -25.19 1.05
CA ILE A 276 3.07 -25.70 -0.32
C ILE A 276 2.35 -24.64 -1.17
N ILE A 277 3.07 -24.07 -2.12
CA ILE A 277 2.56 -23.02 -3.01
C ILE A 277 2.50 -23.59 -4.42
N THR A 278 1.31 -23.54 -5.03
CA THR A 278 1.07 -24.07 -6.37
C THR A 278 0.42 -22.99 -7.23
N SER A 279 0.94 -22.78 -8.43
CA SER A 279 0.29 -21.90 -9.41
C SER A 279 -1.03 -22.53 -9.88
N THR A 280 -2.04 -21.67 -10.08
CA THR A 280 -3.34 -22.02 -10.66
C THR A 280 -3.50 -21.33 -12.02
N SER A 281 -4.64 -21.50 -12.67
CA SER A 281 -4.91 -20.84 -13.95
C SER A 281 -4.96 -19.31 -13.88
N ASP A 282 -5.29 -18.74 -12.70
CA ASP A 282 -5.50 -17.31 -12.49
C ASP A 282 -4.98 -16.79 -11.14
N GLY A 283 -4.03 -17.52 -10.53
CA GLY A 283 -3.48 -17.14 -9.24
C GLY A 283 -2.60 -18.20 -8.60
N ILE A 284 -2.72 -18.36 -7.30
CA ILE A 284 -1.96 -19.36 -6.51
C ILE A 284 -2.85 -20.07 -5.50
N ARG A 285 -2.48 -21.30 -5.14
CA ARG A 285 -2.99 -22.01 -3.97
C ARG A 285 -1.88 -22.11 -2.94
N VAL A 286 -2.18 -21.76 -1.71
CA VAL A 286 -1.27 -21.89 -0.56
C VAL A 286 -1.87 -22.86 0.43
N LYS A 287 -1.11 -23.90 0.78
CA LYS A 287 -1.51 -24.96 1.70
C LYS A 287 -0.42 -25.18 2.76
N MET A 288 -0.83 -25.35 4.01
CA MET A 288 0.02 -25.72 5.13
C MET A 288 -0.64 -26.83 5.94
N ASP A 289 0.07 -27.95 6.13
CA ASP A 289 -0.47 -29.10 6.88
C ASP A 289 0.17 -29.22 8.29
N VAL A 290 1.28 -28.52 8.52
CA VAL A 290 2.09 -28.65 9.73
C VAL A 290 2.28 -27.29 10.42
N ARG A 291 2.79 -27.28 11.64
CA ARG A 291 3.21 -26.03 12.31
C ARG A 291 4.29 -25.35 11.47
N PRO A 292 4.18 -24.03 11.18
CA PRO A 292 5.20 -23.32 10.43
C PRO A 292 6.57 -23.39 11.10
N GLN A 293 7.64 -23.43 10.33
CA GLN A 293 9.01 -23.19 10.82
C GLN A 293 9.27 -21.69 10.88
N ALA A 294 10.04 -21.26 11.89
CA ALA A 294 10.44 -19.87 12.03
C ALA A 294 11.32 -19.42 10.85
N ILE A 295 11.09 -18.21 10.35
CA ILE A 295 11.79 -17.63 9.20
C ILE A 295 12.39 -16.26 9.52
N ASP A 296 13.65 -16.08 9.15
CA ASP A 296 14.32 -14.78 9.21
C ASP A 296 13.94 -13.93 8.00
N VAL A 297 13.64 -12.65 8.26
CA VAL A 297 13.27 -11.69 7.23
C VAL A 297 13.94 -10.35 7.47
N ALA A 298 14.42 -9.70 6.39
CA ALA A 298 14.81 -8.30 6.40
C ALA A 298 13.97 -7.55 5.35
N THR A 299 13.29 -6.48 5.77
CA THR A 299 12.53 -5.64 4.83
C THR A 299 13.48 -4.80 3.99
N LEU A 300 13.21 -4.70 2.71
CA LEU A 300 13.96 -3.93 1.73
C LEU A 300 13.01 -3.40 0.65
N PRO A 301 13.37 -2.33 -0.06
CA PRO A 301 12.67 -1.92 -1.27
C PRO A 301 12.54 -3.08 -2.27
N TYR A 302 11.49 -3.03 -3.08
CA TYR A 302 11.23 -4.07 -4.09
C TYR A 302 12.44 -4.31 -5.02
N PRO A 303 12.78 -5.58 -5.33
CA PRO A 303 12.05 -6.81 -5.08
C PRO A 303 12.35 -7.49 -3.72
N GLY A 304 12.87 -6.76 -2.73
CA GLY A 304 13.06 -7.26 -1.38
C GLY A 304 11.74 -7.56 -0.66
N PHE A 305 11.84 -8.03 0.58
CA PHE A 305 10.65 -8.32 1.38
C PHE A 305 9.91 -7.02 1.75
N PRO A 306 8.62 -6.88 1.40
CA PRO A 306 7.90 -5.63 1.62
C PRO A 306 7.61 -5.39 3.10
N THR A 307 7.89 -4.17 3.59
CA THR A 307 7.57 -3.74 4.95
C THR A 307 6.09 -3.89 5.30
N ASP A 308 5.19 -3.82 4.32
CA ASP A 308 3.74 -3.99 4.50
C ASP A 308 3.34 -5.42 4.91
N LEU A 309 4.17 -6.43 4.68
CA LEU A 309 3.96 -7.81 5.15
C LEU A 309 4.71 -8.13 6.44
N LEU A 310 5.46 -7.18 7.01
CA LEU A 310 6.19 -7.41 8.27
C LEU A 310 5.27 -7.81 9.43
N PRO A 311 4.08 -7.20 9.65
CA PRO A 311 3.19 -7.64 10.71
C PRO A 311 2.72 -9.09 10.55
N MET A 312 2.53 -9.56 9.31
CA MET A 312 2.12 -10.93 9.02
C MET A 312 3.24 -11.94 9.33
N VAL A 313 4.49 -11.60 8.99
CA VAL A 313 5.62 -12.49 9.28
C VAL A 313 5.92 -12.56 10.76
N ILE A 314 5.78 -11.46 11.52
CA ILE A 314 5.94 -11.48 12.97
C ILE A 314 4.83 -12.32 13.62
N ALA A 315 3.58 -12.16 13.17
CA ALA A 315 2.46 -12.97 13.65
C ALA A 315 2.67 -14.47 13.35
N LEU A 316 3.12 -14.84 12.13
CA LEU A 316 3.47 -16.22 11.79
C LEU A 316 4.58 -16.77 12.70
N ASN A 317 5.68 -16.00 12.85
CA ASN A 317 6.82 -16.41 13.67
C ASN A 317 6.44 -16.56 15.14
N SER A 318 5.42 -15.85 15.62
CA SER A 318 4.95 -15.95 17.01
C SER A 318 4.35 -17.33 17.33
N VAL A 319 3.89 -18.10 16.33
CA VAL A 319 3.36 -19.46 16.50
C VAL A 319 4.20 -20.51 15.77
N ALA A 320 5.29 -20.12 15.10
CA ALA A 320 6.18 -21.00 14.39
C ALA A 320 7.01 -21.87 15.36
N ASP A 321 7.58 -22.95 14.85
CA ASP A 321 8.56 -23.74 15.57
C ASP A 321 9.96 -23.13 15.39
N GLY A 322 10.59 -22.74 16.51
CA GLY A 322 11.93 -22.19 16.52
C GLY A 322 11.99 -20.69 16.87
N HIS A 323 13.15 -20.12 16.60
CA HIS A 323 13.50 -18.72 16.83
C HIS A 323 13.75 -18.02 15.51
N SER A 324 13.38 -16.73 15.42
CA SER A 324 13.61 -15.92 14.22
C SER A 324 14.07 -14.51 14.57
N LEU A 325 14.79 -13.90 13.62
CA LEU A 325 15.16 -12.49 13.62
C LEU A 325 14.49 -11.78 12.45
N VAL A 326 13.70 -10.77 12.75
CA VAL A 326 13.06 -9.91 11.73
C VAL A 326 13.66 -8.52 11.81
N THR A 327 14.20 -8.02 10.70
CA THR A 327 14.85 -6.71 10.59
C THR A 327 13.99 -5.77 9.75
N GLU A 328 13.63 -4.60 10.29
CA GLU A 328 12.90 -3.55 9.59
C GLU A 328 13.86 -2.44 9.17
N ASN A 329 14.10 -2.31 7.86
CA ASN A 329 15.04 -1.33 7.31
C ASN A 329 14.35 -0.13 6.64
N VAL A 330 13.01 -0.10 6.59
CA VAL A 330 12.26 0.93 5.84
C VAL A 330 11.59 1.94 6.78
N PHE A 331 10.94 1.46 7.87
CA PHE A 331 10.19 2.33 8.76
C PHE A 331 10.49 2.05 10.24
N GLU A 332 11.07 3.02 10.94
CA GLU A 332 11.59 2.90 12.30
C GLU A 332 10.53 2.61 13.37
N SER A 333 9.26 2.98 13.15
CA SER A 333 8.18 2.76 14.12
C SER A 333 7.25 1.58 13.76
N ARG A 334 7.66 0.72 12.81
CA ARG A 334 6.81 -0.38 12.34
C ARG A 334 6.53 -1.45 13.39
N PHE A 335 7.35 -1.55 14.44
CA PHE A 335 7.18 -2.52 15.52
C PHE A 335 6.19 -2.10 16.61
N MET A 336 5.53 -0.96 16.55
CA MET A 336 4.62 -0.50 17.62
C MET A 336 3.53 -1.52 17.97
N PHE A 337 3.04 -2.28 17.00
CA PHE A 337 2.01 -3.31 17.20
C PHE A 337 2.48 -4.54 18.00
N VAL A 338 3.77 -4.73 18.17
CA VAL A 338 4.35 -5.85 18.94
C VAL A 338 3.85 -5.86 20.38
N ASN A 339 3.60 -4.68 20.97
CA ASN A 339 3.02 -4.59 22.30
C ASN A 339 1.61 -5.21 22.37
N GLU A 340 0.82 -5.02 21.31
CA GLU A 340 -0.51 -5.63 21.21
C GLU A 340 -0.41 -7.14 20.96
N LEU A 341 0.54 -7.58 20.14
CA LEU A 341 0.81 -9.00 19.90
C LEU A 341 1.27 -9.72 21.19
N SER A 342 2.05 -9.03 22.03
CA SER A 342 2.46 -9.56 23.32
C SER A 342 1.30 -9.77 24.30
N ARG A 343 0.18 -9.04 24.17
CA ARG A 343 -1.06 -9.29 24.93
C ARG A 343 -1.69 -10.65 24.59
N LEU A 344 -1.47 -11.12 23.37
CA LEU A 344 -1.88 -12.47 22.95
C LEU A 344 -0.88 -13.57 23.42
N GLY A 345 0.17 -13.21 24.16
CA GLY A 345 1.17 -14.15 24.68
C GLY A 345 2.37 -14.37 23.73
N ALA A 346 2.51 -13.60 22.66
CA ALA A 346 3.67 -13.69 21.79
C ALA A 346 4.96 -13.28 22.51
N GLN A 347 6.05 -14.03 22.30
CA GLN A 347 7.37 -13.78 22.84
C GLN A 347 8.23 -13.02 21.81
N VAL A 348 8.10 -11.71 21.79
CA VAL A 348 8.82 -10.81 20.88
C VAL A 348 9.61 -9.79 21.68
N SER A 349 10.88 -9.63 21.36
CA SER A 349 11.77 -8.60 21.91
C SER A 349 12.26 -7.72 20.77
N VAL A 350 12.09 -6.40 20.92
CA VAL A 350 12.50 -5.40 19.94
C VAL A 350 13.73 -4.65 20.43
N ASP A 351 14.76 -4.57 19.60
CA ASP A 351 15.97 -3.78 19.83
C ASP A 351 16.30 -3.00 18.54
N GLY A 352 16.12 -1.67 18.57
CA GLY A 352 16.28 -0.81 17.41
C GLY A 352 15.34 -1.23 16.27
N HIS A 353 15.93 -1.66 15.16
CA HIS A 353 15.20 -2.13 13.97
C HIS A 353 15.18 -3.67 13.84
N HIS A 354 15.44 -4.37 14.93
CA HIS A 354 15.40 -5.83 15.01
C HIS A 354 14.32 -6.30 15.96
N ALA A 355 13.54 -7.29 15.55
CA ALA A 355 12.65 -8.05 16.41
C ALA A 355 13.12 -9.50 16.49
N SER A 356 13.35 -9.98 17.71
CA SER A 356 13.70 -11.37 18.03
C SER A 356 12.44 -12.08 18.51
N ILE A 357 12.03 -13.16 17.85
CA ILE A 357 10.78 -13.85 18.11
C ILE A 357 11.07 -15.30 18.48
N ASN A 358 10.56 -15.74 19.64
CA ASN A 358 10.48 -17.15 20.01
C ASN A 358 9.05 -17.64 19.77
N GLY A 359 8.86 -18.56 18.87
CA GLY A 359 7.54 -19.10 18.58
C GLY A 359 6.99 -19.90 19.76
N VAL A 360 5.75 -19.62 20.14
CA VAL A 360 5.01 -20.37 21.16
C VAL A 360 4.10 -21.42 20.52
N GLU A 361 3.71 -22.44 21.28
CA GLU A 361 2.78 -23.44 20.76
C GLU A 361 1.38 -22.87 20.54
N GLU A 362 0.97 -21.94 21.39
CA GLU A 362 -0.37 -21.37 21.40
C GLU A 362 -0.36 -19.90 21.87
N LEU A 363 -1.10 -19.07 21.18
CA LEU A 363 -1.45 -17.72 21.62
C LEU A 363 -2.78 -17.77 22.38
N SER A 364 -3.06 -16.77 23.22
CA SER A 364 -4.33 -16.65 23.97
C SER A 364 -5.10 -15.41 23.54
N GLY A 365 -6.43 -15.53 23.41
CA GLY A 365 -7.30 -14.43 23.05
C GLY A 365 -7.28 -13.30 24.08
N ALA A 366 -7.22 -12.06 23.61
CA ALA A 366 -7.22 -10.85 24.43
C ALA A 366 -7.78 -9.64 23.66
N PRO A 367 -8.23 -8.58 24.35
CA PRO A 367 -8.47 -7.28 23.70
C PRO A 367 -7.17 -6.64 23.23
N VAL A 368 -7.14 -6.21 21.95
CA VAL A 368 -6.01 -5.51 21.32
C VAL A 368 -6.51 -4.37 20.45
N GLU A 369 -5.64 -3.44 20.09
CA GLU A 369 -5.95 -2.28 19.25
C GLU A 369 -5.15 -2.29 17.93
N ALA A 370 -5.83 -2.01 16.82
CA ALA A 370 -5.18 -1.73 15.55
C ALA A 370 -4.69 -0.28 15.53
N HIS A 371 -3.40 -0.06 15.26
CA HIS A 371 -2.81 1.28 15.16
C HIS A 371 -2.53 1.71 13.72
N ASP A 372 -2.50 0.77 12.80
CA ASP A 372 -2.37 0.98 11.36
C ASP A 372 -3.02 -0.16 10.58
N ILE A 373 -3.12 0.01 9.26
CA ILE A 373 -3.77 -0.92 8.33
C ILE A 373 -3.16 -2.33 8.44
N ARG A 374 -1.84 -2.43 8.37
CA ARG A 374 -1.13 -3.72 8.27
C ARG A 374 -0.97 -4.39 9.63
N ALA A 375 -0.72 -3.61 10.67
CA ALA A 375 -0.71 -4.09 12.04
C ALA A 375 -2.07 -4.68 12.43
N GLY A 376 -3.17 -4.00 12.09
CA GLY A 376 -4.53 -4.49 12.33
C GLY A 376 -4.77 -5.84 11.65
N ALA A 377 -4.38 -6.00 10.38
CA ALA A 377 -4.49 -7.28 9.70
C ALA A 377 -3.61 -8.36 10.34
N GLY A 378 -2.37 -8.04 10.71
CA GLY A 378 -1.46 -8.97 11.41
C GLY A 378 -2.02 -9.44 12.77
N LEU A 379 -2.65 -8.55 13.54
CA LEU A 379 -3.33 -8.88 14.80
C LEU A 379 -4.55 -9.78 14.58
N ILE A 380 -5.33 -9.53 13.50
CA ILE A 380 -6.44 -10.40 13.13
C ILE A 380 -5.93 -11.80 12.76
N LEU A 381 -4.84 -11.92 12.00
CA LEU A 381 -4.25 -13.21 11.67
C LEU A 381 -3.77 -13.94 12.95
N ALA A 382 -3.13 -13.24 13.88
CA ALA A 382 -2.75 -13.82 15.17
C ALA A 382 -3.96 -14.29 15.97
N ALA A 383 -5.06 -13.51 15.98
CA ALA A 383 -6.31 -13.86 16.64
C ALA A 383 -6.96 -15.13 16.06
N LEU A 384 -6.82 -15.40 14.76
CA LEU A 384 -7.35 -16.62 14.14
C LEU A 384 -6.71 -17.90 14.67
N VAL A 385 -5.51 -17.83 15.22
CA VAL A 385 -4.76 -18.98 15.76
C VAL A 385 -4.63 -18.95 17.28
N ALA A 386 -5.14 -17.92 17.94
CA ALA A 386 -5.15 -17.82 19.41
C ALA A 386 -6.27 -18.67 20.00
N GLU A 387 -6.02 -19.26 21.19
CA GLU A 387 -7.07 -19.93 21.95
C GLU A 387 -8.06 -18.92 22.53
N GLY A 388 -9.37 -19.15 22.36
CA GLY A 388 -10.42 -18.31 22.90
C GLY A 388 -10.81 -17.18 21.97
N GLU A 389 -11.21 -16.05 22.56
CA GLU A 389 -11.75 -14.89 21.85
C GLU A 389 -10.82 -13.69 21.92
N THR A 390 -10.62 -13.04 20.78
CA THR A 390 -9.89 -11.78 20.65
C THR A 390 -10.80 -10.69 20.12
N THR A 391 -10.72 -9.49 20.67
CA THR A 391 -11.28 -8.28 20.07
C THR A 391 -10.17 -7.40 19.55
N VAL A 392 -10.31 -6.91 18.31
CA VAL A 392 -9.39 -5.96 17.70
C VAL A 392 -10.14 -4.65 17.52
N ASP A 393 -9.88 -3.71 18.41
CA ASP A 393 -10.50 -2.39 18.39
C ASP A 393 -9.88 -1.48 17.33
N GLN A 394 -10.52 -0.34 17.02
CA GLN A 394 -10.13 0.61 15.95
C GLN A 394 -10.05 -0.05 14.56
N ALA A 395 -10.99 -0.91 14.28
CA ALA A 395 -11.05 -1.74 13.09
C ALA A 395 -11.15 -0.94 11.77
N PHE A 396 -11.54 0.35 11.83
CA PHE A 396 -11.55 1.26 10.68
C PHE A 396 -10.17 1.38 9.99
N HIS A 397 -9.07 1.15 10.74
CA HIS A 397 -7.74 1.08 10.13
C HIS A 397 -7.64 -0.04 9.10
N VAL A 398 -8.23 -1.20 9.40
CA VAL A 398 -8.23 -2.36 8.50
C VAL A 398 -9.06 -2.07 7.25
N ASP A 399 -10.23 -1.42 7.40
CA ASP A 399 -11.14 -1.08 6.29
C ASP A 399 -10.52 -0.10 5.27
N ARG A 400 -9.48 0.63 5.66
CA ARG A 400 -8.72 1.48 4.76
C ARG A 400 -7.91 0.71 3.70
N GLY A 401 -7.66 -0.56 3.90
CA GLY A 401 -6.80 -1.34 3.01
C GLY A 401 -7.25 -2.75 2.68
N TYR A 402 -8.25 -3.27 3.38
CA TYR A 402 -8.76 -4.64 3.22
C TYR A 402 -10.27 -4.62 2.97
N PRO A 403 -10.71 -4.74 1.71
CA PRO A 403 -12.13 -4.70 1.38
C PRO A 403 -12.84 -5.92 1.95
N ASN A 404 -13.97 -5.70 2.65
CA ASN A 404 -14.85 -6.78 3.16
C ASN A 404 -14.10 -7.88 3.93
N PHE A 405 -13.06 -7.52 4.71
CA PHE A 405 -12.14 -8.50 5.30
C PHE A 405 -12.83 -9.52 6.22
N ALA A 406 -13.79 -9.06 7.05
CA ALA A 406 -14.57 -9.95 7.91
C ALA A 406 -15.36 -10.99 7.11
N GLU A 407 -16.01 -10.57 6.01
CA GLU A 407 -16.84 -11.45 5.18
C GLU A 407 -15.99 -12.47 4.41
N GLN A 408 -14.82 -12.05 3.92
CA GLN A 408 -13.87 -12.95 3.28
C GLN A 408 -13.34 -13.99 4.28
N LEU A 409 -12.99 -13.59 5.51
CA LEU A 409 -12.60 -14.52 6.57
C LEU A 409 -13.72 -15.51 6.92
N LYS A 410 -14.99 -15.06 7.01
CA LYS A 410 -16.15 -15.95 7.22
C LYS A 410 -16.30 -16.95 6.09
N SER A 411 -16.14 -16.53 4.84
CA SER A 411 -16.24 -17.43 3.68
C SER A 411 -15.19 -18.54 3.70
N LEU A 412 -14.05 -18.29 4.33
CA LEU A 412 -12.98 -19.29 4.56
C LEU A 412 -13.19 -20.13 5.82
N GLY A 413 -14.29 -19.93 6.55
CA GLY A 413 -14.67 -20.69 7.74
C GLY A 413 -14.30 -20.06 9.08
N ALA A 414 -13.71 -18.85 9.10
CA ALA A 414 -13.38 -18.18 10.34
C ALA A 414 -14.64 -17.78 11.13
N LYS A 415 -14.53 -17.84 12.45
CA LYS A 415 -15.55 -17.33 13.38
C LYS A 415 -15.23 -15.87 13.72
N VAL A 416 -15.68 -14.95 12.89
CA VAL A 416 -15.41 -13.52 13.00
C VAL A 416 -16.70 -12.71 12.88
N SER A 417 -16.83 -11.64 13.63
CA SER A 417 -17.88 -10.63 13.46
C SER A 417 -17.28 -9.23 13.45
N ARG A 418 -18.01 -8.30 12.84
CA ARG A 418 -17.75 -6.87 12.85
C ARG A 418 -18.81 -6.22 13.74
N GLU A 419 -18.43 -5.47 14.77
CA GLU A 419 -19.32 -4.84 15.76
C GLU A 419 -19.08 -3.32 15.81
#